data_1b016485815214416a200bd87c888910
#
_entry.id   1b016485815214416a200bd87c888910
#
_cell.length_a   1.000
_cell.length_b   1.000
_cell.length_c   1.000
_cell.angle_alpha   90.00
_cell.angle_beta   90.00
_cell.angle_gamma   90.00
#
_symmetry.space_group_name_H-M   'P 1'
#
loop_
_entity.id
_entity.type
_entity.pdbx_description
1 polymer ?
#
loop_
_entity_poly.entity_id
_entity_poly.type
_entity_poly.pdbx_seq_one_letter_code
_entity_poly.pdbx_strand_id
1 'polypeptide(L)'
;MKILNTTIIFFSVIIVLYYAKFLLLPLFLSIFLYIIINSLSKDLVLFTKNKFFKINDISSFIIILIGICVFSYFSLKLLKIDLTKVINDSDQYQNNLNDLVFLFQSTFINFSVNENLFNKINVISLFSNILNFVKSFAGNFSLVLIYLIFIVMEQKFFHIKVNLILKKSNTKKIISKINNDIYSYFRIKTLTSLLTGFSTFLILFIIGNDLSLTFAIFAFFLNFIPYIGSLLAVIFPTFFSAIQFMNLSEPLITFTTLILSQILIGNFLETKLMGKTLNISPLALLIFLSLMGKLWGIVGMFLSVPLLVILIIVLNNVKETKKIAIFLSEKGID
;
A
#
# COMPACT_ATOMS: atom_id res chain seq x y z
N MET A 1 12.50 38.28 5.98
CA MET A 1 12.26 37.54 7.24
C MET A 1 11.15 36.48 7.13
N LYS A 2 9.91 36.76 6.65
CA LYS A 2 8.83 35.75 6.59
C LYS A 2 9.20 34.53 5.73
N ILE A 3 9.78 34.70 4.53
CA ILE A 3 10.16 33.61 3.63
C ILE A 3 11.25 32.74 4.26
N LEU A 4 12.27 33.36 4.87
CA LEU A 4 13.35 32.62 5.53
C LEU A 4 12.84 31.75 6.68
N ASN A 5 11.93 32.29 7.50
CA ASN A 5 11.32 31.52 8.58
C ASN A 5 10.47 30.35 8.05
N THR A 6 9.76 30.54 6.94
CA THR A 6 8.95 29.46 6.32
C THR A 6 9.84 28.35 5.77
N THR A 7 10.94 28.69 5.12
CA THR A 7 11.89 27.69 4.62
C THR A 7 12.56 26.91 5.75
N ILE A 8 12.99 27.58 6.82
CA ILE A 8 13.58 26.93 8.00
C ILE A 8 12.57 25.94 8.62
N ILE A 9 11.32 26.37 8.81
CA ILE A 9 10.28 25.49 9.36
C ILE A 9 10.06 24.28 8.45
N PHE A 10 10.01 24.47 7.14
CA PHE A 10 9.83 23.36 6.18
C PHE A 10 10.97 22.34 6.28
N PHE A 11 12.22 22.78 6.27
CA PHE A 11 13.37 21.87 6.42
C PHE A 11 13.40 21.21 7.80
N SER A 12 13.06 21.93 8.87
CA SER A 12 12.99 21.38 10.23
C SER A 12 11.93 20.26 10.32
N VAL A 13 10.77 20.42 9.68
CA VAL A 13 9.73 19.39 9.62
C VAL A 13 10.25 18.14 8.89
N ILE A 14 10.93 18.30 7.76
CA ILE A 14 11.53 17.15 7.02
C ILE A 14 12.55 16.42 7.88
N ILE A 15 13.42 17.16 8.57
CA ILE A 15 14.45 16.60 9.47
C ILE A 15 13.76 15.80 10.60
N VAL A 16 12.75 16.37 11.24
CA VAL A 16 11.98 15.69 12.30
C VAL A 16 11.31 14.43 11.76
N LEU A 17 10.66 14.50 10.60
CA LEU A 17 10.03 13.33 9.97
C LEU A 17 11.05 12.21 9.68
N TYR A 18 12.25 12.56 9.26
CA TYR A 18 13.31 11.60 8.94
C TYR A 18 13.88 10.94 10.21
N TYR A 19 14.25 11.72 11.23
CA TYR A 19 14.85 11.20 12.46
C TYR A 19 13.83 10.54 13.41
N ALA A 20 12.61 11.05 13.45
CA ALA A 20 11.55 10.50 14.28
C ALA A 20 10.77 9.34 13.60
N LYS A 21 11.27 8.83 12.46
CA LYS A 21 10.59 7.75 11.70
C LYS A 21 10.25 6.52 12.53
N PHE A 22 11.11 6.14 13.49
CA PHE A 22 10.89 4.99 14.36
C PHE A 22 9.60 5.12 15.19
N LEU A 23 9.28 6.34 15.61
CA LEU A 23 8.09 6.66 16.42
C LEU A 23 6.89 7.00 15.54
N LEU A 24 7.11 7.86 14.53
CA LEU A 24 6.03 8.40 13.69
C LEU A 24 5.44 7.35 12.76
N LEU A 25 6.25 6.46 12.21
CA LEU A 25 5.81 5.49 11.23
C LEU A 25 4.80 4.47 11.81
N PRO A 26 5.06 3.80 12.97
CA PRO A 26 4.06 2.97 13.62
C PRO A 26 2.81 3.76 14.07
N LEU A 27 2.98 5.04 14.49
CA LEU A 27 1.86 5.90 14.87
C LEU A 27 0.94 6.19 13.68
N PHE A 28 1.48 6.60 12.53
CA PHE A 28 0.67 6.84 11.33
C PHE A 28 0.01 5.54 10.84
N LEU A 29 0.75 4.43 10.81
CA LEU A 29 0.18 3.13 10.46
C LEU A 29 -0.98 2.76 11.38
N SER A 30 -0.86 2.97 12.68
CA SER A 30 -1.93 2.66 13.64
C SER A 30 -3.15 3.56 13.46
N ILE A 31 -2.96 4.85 13.15
CA ILE A 31 -4.07 5.77 12.81
C ILE A 31 -4.81 5.27 11.57
N PHE A 32 -4.09 4.91 10.51
CA PHE A 32 -4.72 4.42 9.29
C PHE A 32 -5.35 3.04 9.47
N LEU A 33 -4.71 2.15 10.21
CA LEU A 33 -5.31 0.85 10.56
C LEU A 33 -6.60 1.04 11.35
N TYR A 34 -6.62 1.98 12.31
CA TYR A 34 -7.83 2.36 13.02
C TYR A 34 -8.93 2.86 12.07
N ILE A 35 -8.60 3.69 11.10
CA ILE A 35 -9.56 4.21 10.11
C ILE A 35 -10.10 3.07 9.25
N ILE A 36 -9.26 2.14 8.79
CA ILE A 36 -9.66 0.97 8.02
C ILE A 36 -10.62 0.10 8.83
N ILE A 37 -10.26 -0.24 10.08
CA ILE A 37 -11.08 -1.09 10.96
C ILE A 37 -12.42 -0.43 11.22
N ASN A 38 -12.44 0.86 11.56
CA ASN A 38 -13.66 1.62 11.81
C ASN A 38 -14.55 1.73 10.56
N SER A 39 -13.91 1.83 9.38
CA SER A 39 -14.59 1.82 8.09
C SER A 39 -15.34 0.50 7.87
N LEU A 40 -14.61 -0.60 7.89
CA LEU A 40 -15.17 -1.93 7.67
C LEU A 40 -16.19 -2.32 8.75
N SER A 41 -15.95 -1.88 10.00
CA SER A 41 -16.86 -2.08 11.12
C SER A 41 -18.23 -1.43 10.88
N LYS A 42 -18.26 -0.18 10.40
CA LYS A 42 -19.52 0.49 10.06
C LYS A 42 -20.26 -0.19 8.92
N ASP A 43 -19.54 -0.65 7.90
CA ASP A 43 -20.15 -1.41 6.80
C ASP A 43 -20.76 -2.73 7.30
N LEU A 44 -20.07 -3.42 8.22
CA LEU A 44 -20.59 -4.65 8.83
C LEU A 44 -21.86 -4.38 9.65
N VAL A 45 -21.90 -3.31 10.43
CA VAL A 45 -23.11 -2.90 11.18
C VAL A 45 -24.27 -2.60 10.22
N LEU A 46 -24.02 -1.85 9.14
CA LEU A 46 -25.05 -1.54 8.14
C LEU A 46 -25.57 -2.80 7.46
N PHE A 47 -24.67 -3.74 7.13
CA PHE A 47 -25.03 -4.99 6.49
C PHE A 47 -25.88 -5.90 7.41
N THR A 48 -25.63 -5.87 8.71
CA THR A 48 -26.35 -6.70 9.70
C THR A 48 -27.61 -6.04 10.25
N LYS A 49 -27.82 -4.74 10.01
CA LYS A 49 -28.97 -3.98 10.54
C LYS A 49 -30.33 -4.57 10.16
N ASN A 50 -30.43 -5.18 8.99
CA ASN A 50 -31.67 -5.78 8.45
C ASN A 50 -31.71 -7.30 8.60
N LYS A 51 -30.76 -7.93 9.35
CA LYS A 51 -30.69 -9.38 9.56
C LYS A 51 -31.00 -9.75 11.01
N PHE A 52 -31.21 -11.05 11.26
CA PHE A 52 -31.55 -11.63 12.57
C PHE A 52 -30.54 -11.28 13.69
N PHE A 53 -29.26 -10.99 13.34
CA PHE A 53 -28.23 -10.62 14.31
C PHE A 53 -27.86 -9.15 14.13
N LYS A 54 -28.25 -8.32 15.12
CA LYS A 54 -27.78 -6.92 15.20
C LYS A 54 -26.43 -6.91 15.91
N ILE A 55 -25.37 -6.47 15.21
CA ILE A 55 -24.04 -6.33 15.78
C ILE A 55 -23.85 -4.88 16.23
N ASN A 56 -23.37 -4.67 17.46
CA ASN A 56 -23.05 -3.34 17.98
C ASN A 56 -21.72 -2.83 17.38
N ASP A 57 -21.51 -1.51 17.37
CA ASP A 57 -20.30 -0.89 16.84
C ASP A 57 -19.02 -1.46 17.47
N ILE A 58 -19.00 -1.68 18.79
CA ILE A 58 -17.84 -2.23 19.51
C ILE A 58 -17.58 -3.68 19.09
N SER A 59 -18.62 -4.52 19.05
CA SER A 59 -18.48 -5.92 18.64
C SER A 59 -18.03 -6.04 17.19
N SER A 60 -18.56 -5.18 16.30
CA SER A 60 -18.15 -5.11 14.92
C SER A 60 -16.68 -4.72 14.77
N PHE A 61 -16.22 -3.72 15.53
CA PHE A 61 -14.82 -3.30 15.55
C PHE A 61 -13.88 -4.44 15.97
N ILE A 62 -14.23 -5.17 17.04
CA ILE A 62 -13.47 -6.32 17.53
C ILE A 62 -13.44 -7.45 16.50
N ILE A 63 -14.56 -7.75 15.86
CA ILE A 63 -14.64 -8.79 14.81
C ILE A 63 -13.69 -8.45 13.65
N ILE A 64 -13.73 -7.21 13.15
CA ILE A 64 -12.85 -6.78 12.06
C ILE A 64 -11.38 -6.79 12.49
N LEU A 65 -11.06 -6.33 13.71
CA LEU A 65 -9.70 -6.37 14.25
C LEU A 65 -9.16 -7.81 14.30
N ILE A 66 -9.95 -8.75 14.86
CA ILE A 66 -9.60 -10.17 14.90
C ILE A 66 -9.43 -10.70 13.47
N GLY A 67 -10.34 -10.37 12.55
CA GLY A 67 -10.24 -10.76 11.14
C GLY A 67 -8.94 -10.31 10.48
N ILE A 68 -8.52 -9.06 10.71
CA ILE A 68 -7.24 -8.53 10.20
C ILE A 68 -6.05 -9.26 10.84
N CYS A 69 -6.07 -9.51 12.14
CA CYS A 69 -5.00 -10.25 12.83
C CYS A 69 -4.89 -11.70 12.30
N VAL A 70 -6.01 -12.38 12.13
CA VAL A 70 -6.07 -13.74 11.58
C VAL A 70 -5.58 -13.74 10.13
N PHE A 71 -6.06 -12.83 9.31
CA PHE A 71 -5.60 -12.68 7.92
C PHE A 71 -4.08 -12.41 7.84
N SER A 72 -3.56 -11.50 8.66
CA SER A 72 -2.13 -11.21 8.72
C SER A 72 -1.31 -12.43 9.15
N TYR A 73 -1.76 -13.15 10.19
CA TYR A 73 -1.09 -14.36 10.67
C TYR A 73 -1.02 -15.45 9.58
N PHE A 74 -2.17 -15.74 8.93
CA PHE A 74 -2.20 -16.72 7.83
C PHE A 74 -1.37 -16.29 6.64
N SER A 75 -1.44 -15.01 6.24
CA SER A 75 -0.62 -14.46 5.16
C SER A 75 0.87 -14.63 5.43
N LEU A 76 1.33 -14.29 6.64
CA LEU A 76 2.74 -14.45 7.03
C LEU A 76 3.18 -15.92 7.06
N LYS A 77 2.31 -16.82 7.56
CA LYS A 77 2.58 -18.26 7.59
C LYS A 77 2.71 -18.84 6.17
N LEU A 78 1.81 -18.48 5.30
CA LEU A 78 1.78 -18.97 3.91
C LEU A 78 2.96 -18.40 3.10
N LEU A 79 3.25 -17.11 3.23
CA LEU A 79 4.46 -16.50 2.68
C LEU A 79 5.73 -17.24 3.09
N LYS A 80 5.83 -17.59 4.38
CA LYS A 80 6.99 -18.35 4.87
C LYS A 80 7.09 -19.72 4.19
N ILE A 81 5.98 -20.43 4.02
CA ILE A 81 5.96 -21.77 3.38
C ILE A 81 6.41 -21.67 1.92
N ASP A 82 5.77 -20.80 1.12
CA ASP A 82 6.11 -20.63 -0.30
C ASP A 82 7.57 -20.20 -0.48
N LEU A 83 8.02 -19.20 0.27
CA LEU A 83 9.39 -18.70 0.16
C LEU A 83 10.43 -19.73 0.62
N THR A 84 10.14 -20.54 1.65
CA THR A 84 11.06 -21.61 2.05
C THR A 84 11.12 -22.72 1.03
N LYS A 85 10.01 -23.06 0.34
CA LYS A 85 10.01 -24.01 -0.78
C LYS A 85 10.94 -23.53 -1.90
N VAL A 86 10.77 -22.27 -2.35
CA VAL A 86 11.63 -21.72 -3.42
C VAL A 86 13.10 -21.60 -3.00
N ILE A 87 13.39 -21.33 -1.72
CA ILE A 87 14.76 -21.31 -1.22
C ILE A 87 15.36 -22.74 -1.23
N ASN A 88 14.59 -23.76 -0.88
CA ASN A 88 15.07 -25.14 -0.91
C ASN A 88 15.34 -25.62 -2.35
N ASP A 89 14.51 -25.20 -3.31
CA ASP A 89 14.63 -25.52 -4.73
C ASP A 89 15.47 -24.46 -5.50
N SER A 90 16.19 -23.60 -4.77
CA SER A 90 16.88 -22.42 -5.33
C SER A 90 17.94 -22.76 -6.38
N ASP A 91 18.59 -23.91 -6.28
CA ASP A 91 19.58 -24.34 -7.26
C ASP A 91 18.95 -24.53 -8.65
N GLN A 92 17.73 -25.09 -8.69
CA GLN A 92 16.98 -25.23 -9.93
C GLN A 92 16.63 -23.86 -10.53
N TYR A 93 16.09 -22.95 -9.72
CA TYR A 93 15.74 -21.60 -10.20
C TYR A 93 16.97 -20.79 -10.60
N GLN A 94 18.11 -20.99 -9.91
CA GLN A 94 19.37 -20.32 -10.27
C GLN A 94 19.90 -20.85 -11.61
N ASN A 95 19.87 -22.16 -11.84
CA ASN A 95 20.26 -22.75 -13.12
C ASN A 95 19.34 -22.26 -14.24
N ASN A 96 18.03 -22.28 -14.04
CA ASN A 96 17.07 -21.76 -15.00
C ASN A 96 17.34 -20.27 -15.32
N LEU A 97 17.65 -19.46 -14.34
CA LEU A 97 18.00 -18.06 -14.55
C LEU A 97 19.27 -17.91 -15.40
N ASN A 98 20.30 -18.70 -15.13
CA ASN A 98 21.54 -18.70 -15.89
C ASN A 98 21.29 -19.11 -17.36
N ASP A 99 20.47 -20.15 -17.57
CA ASP A 99 20.09 -20.61 -18.91
C ASP A 99 19.28 -19.56 -19.67
N LEU A 100 18.35 -18.86 -19.02
CA LEU A 100 17.61 -17.72 -19.61
C LEU A 100 18.56 -16.60 -20.04
N VAL A 101 19.53 -16.25 -19.20
CA VAL A 101 20.52 -15.23 -19.50
C VAL A 101 21.37 -15.66 -20.72
N PHE A 102 21.79 -16.93 -20.77
CA PHE A 102 22.54 -17.50 -21.91
C PHE A 102 21.71 -17.46 -23.21
N LEU A 103 20.44 -17.87 -23.16
CA LEU A 103 19.54 -17.82 -24.32
C LEU A 103 19.34 -16.37 -24.80
N PHE A 104 19.18 -15.42 -23.88
CA PHE A 104 19.03 -14.01 -24.22
C PHE A 104 20.29 -13.47 -24.89
N GLN A 105 21.48 -13.78 -24.38
CA GLN A 105 22.76 -13.37 -24.96
C GLN A 105 22.98 -13.97 -26.35
N SER A 106 22.66 -15.25 -26.54
CA SER A 106 22.83 -15.93 -27.82
C SER A 106 21.91 -15.42 -28.92
N THR A 107 20.69 -14.97 -28.52
CA THR A 107 19.68 -14.44 -29.46
C THR A 107 19.92 -12.98 -29.84
N PHE A 108 20.44 -12.18 -28.89
CA PHE A 108 20.69 -10.74 -29.06
C PHE A 108 22.20 -10.45 -29.10
N ILE A 109 22.91 -11.01 -30.07
CA ILE A 109 24.39 -10.97 -30.24
C ILE A 109 24.98 -9.54 -30.19
N ASN A 110 24.20 -8.50 -30.50
CA ASN A 110 24.65 -7.11 -30.50
C ASN A 110 24.44 -6.35 -29.16
N PHE A 111 23.79 -6.97 -28.18
CA PHE A 111 23.66 -6.41 -26.84
C PHE A 111 24.71 -7.06 -25.96
N SER A 112 25.86 -6.40 -25.78
CA SER A 112 26.83 -6.77 -24.74
C SER A 112 26.21 -6.50 -23.38
N VAL A 113 25.29 -7.38 -22.96
CA VAL A 113 24.76 -7.36 -21.60
C VAL A 113 25.91 -7.71 -20.69
N ASN A 114 26.25 -6.78 -19.82
CA ASN A 114 27.39 -6.92 -18.92
C ASN A 114 27.13 -8.17 -18.04
N GLU A 115 27.80 -9.28 -18.31
CA GLU A 115 27.66 -10.55 -17.58
C GLU A 115 27.71 -10.38 -16.07
N ASN A 116 28.48 -9.37 -15.62
CA ASN A 116 28.59 -9.00 -14.22
C ASN A 116 27.27 -8.51 -13.57
N LEU A 117 26.26 -8.09 -14.33
CA LEU A 117 24.99 -7.66 -13.79
C LEU A 117 24.07 -8.84 -13.44
N PHE A 118 24.04 -9.86 -14.29
CA PHE A 118 23.19 -11.04 -14.07
C PHE A 118 23.84 -12.07 -13.13
N ASN A 119 25.16 -12.22 -13.19
CA ASN A 119 25.90 -13.07 -12.25
C ASN A 119 25.81 -12.60 -10.80
N LYS A 120 25.41 -11.32 -10.57
CA LYS A 120 25.14 -10.79 -9.24
C LYS A 120 23.72 -11.10 -8.73
N ILE A 121 22.81 -11.55 -9.61
CA ILE A 121 21.46 -11.91 -9.21
C ILE A 121 21.49 -13.31 -8.61
N ASN A 122 21.49 -13.38 -7.29
CA ASN A 122 21.40 -14.63 -6.56
C ASN A 122 19.97 -14.83 -6.08
N VAL A 123 19.28 -15.85 -6.59
CA VAL A 123 17.89 -16.17 -6.27
C VAL A 123 17.70 -16.37 -4.77
N ILE A 124 18.63 -17.07 -4.11
CA ILE A 124 18.61 -17.29 -2.65
C ILE A 124 18.61 -15.95 -1.90
N SER A 125 19.50 -15.03 -2.30
CA SER A 125 19.62 -13.74 -1.63
C SER A 125 18.36 -12.88 -1.80
N LEU A 126 17.73 -12.91 -2.96
CA LEU A 126 16.49 -12.16 -3.22
C LEU A 126 15.36 -12.65 -2.29
N PHE A 127 15.09 -13.96 -2.26
CA PHE A 127 14.02 -14.52 -1.44
C PHE A 127 14.34 -14.48 0.05
N SER A 128 15.59 -14.66 0.44
CA SER A 128 16.03 -14.47 1.84
C SER A 128 15.85 -13.03 2.32
N ASN A 129 16.15 -12.04 1.48
CA ASN A 129 15.92 -10.63 1.80
C ASN A 129 14.42 -10.33 1.97
N ILE A 130 13.56 -10.92 1.13
CA ILE A 130 12.10 -10.81 1.27
C ILE A 130 11.64 -11.44 2.60
N LEU A 131 12.13 -12.64 2.94
CA LEU A 131 11.83 -13.27 4.24
C LEU A 131 12.29 -12.41 5.44
N ASN A 132 13.48 -11.83 5.36
CA ASN A 132 13.99 -10.95 6.41
C ASN A 132 13.16 -9.66 6.54
N PHE A 133 12.70 -9.10 5.41
CA PHE A 133 11.79 -7.97 5.40
C PHE A 133 10.46 -8.33 6.07
N VAL A 134 9.87 -9.48 5.75
CA VAL A 134 8.64 -9.99 6.36
C VAL A 134 8.80 -10.17 7.88
N LYS A 135 9.92 -10.76 8.33
CA LYS A 135 10.24 -10.92 9.76
C LYS A 135 10.38 -9.57 10.47
N SER A 136 11.10 -8.63 9.88
CA SER A 136 11.29 -7.28 10.45
C SER A 136 9.96 -6.51 10.52
N PHE A 137 9.13 -6.65 9.50
CA PHE A 137 7.80 -6.04 9.49
C PHE A 137 6.92 -6.61 10.61
N ALA A 138 6.92 -7.94 10.79
CA ALA A 138 6.18 -8.59 11.87
C ALA A 138 6.65 -8.14 13.26
N GLY A 139 7.96 -7.95 13.47
CA GLY A 139 8.52 -7.43 14.74
C GLY A 139 8.06 -6.00 15.05
N ASN A 140 8.08 -5.12 14.07
CA ASN A 140 7.65 -3.72 14.22
C ASN A 140 6.13 -3.56 14.34
N PHE A 141 5.36 -4.55 13.90
CA PHE A 141 3.89 -4.52 13.95
C PHE A 141 3.35 -4.50 15.38
N SER A 142 4.12 -4.99 16.36
CA SER A 142 3.75 -4.92 17.78
C SER A 142 3.56 -3.49 18.28
N LEU A 143 4.43 -2.55 17.86
CA LEU A 143 4.28 -1.12 18.19
C LEU A 143 3.03 -0.52 17.57
N VAL A 144 2.70 -0.92 16.33
CA VAL A 144 1.47 -0.48 15.65
C VAL A 144 0.23 -0.92 16.44
N LEU A 145 0.22 -2.16 16.94
CA LEU A 145 -0.89 -2.67 17.76
C LEU A 145 -0.99 -1.95 19.10
N ILE A 146 0.13 -1.66 19.76
CA ILE A 146 0.13 -0.89 21.01
C ILE A 146 -0.47 0.50 20.77
N TYR A 147 0.01 1.24 19.77
CA TYR A 147 -0.57 2.55 19.43
C TYR A 147 -2.04 2.44 19.05
N LEU A 148 -2.45 1.40 18.33
CA LEU A 148 -3.85 1.18 17.98
C LEU A 148 -4.73 1.05 19.22
N ILE A 149 -4.28 0.27 20.22
CA ILE A 149 -5.01 0.10 21.48
C ILE A 149 -5.19 1.46 22.18
N PHE A 150 -4.12 2.26 22.28
CA PHE A 150 -4.20 3.59 22.89
C PHE A 150 -5.12 4.54 22.08
N ILE A 151 -5.08 4.53 20.75
CA ILE A 151 -5.97 5.32 19.90
C ILE A 151 -7.44 4.96 20.17
N VAL A 152 -7.75 3.67 20.24
CA VAL A 152 -9.11 3.19 20.54
C VAL A 152 -9.57 3.61 21.93
N MET A 153 -8.70 3.51 22.94
CA MET A 153 -9.02 3.93 24.31
C MET A 153 -9.24 5.44 24.41
N GLU A 154 -8.44 6.24 23.70
CA GLU A 154 -8.49 7.70 23.77
C GLU A 154 -9.54 8.33 22.83
N GLN A 155 -10.13 7.56 21.92
CA GLN A 155 -11.08 8.03 20.91
C GLN A 155 -12.20 8.90 21.48
N LYS A 156 -12.82 8.48 22.59
CA LYS A 156 -13.92 9.25 23.23
C LYS A 156 -13.45 10.59 23.72
N PHE A 157 -12.29 10.63 24.37
CA PHE A 157 -11.70 11.87 24.91
C PHE A 157 -11.20 12.79 23.80
N PHE A 158 -10.70 12.22 22.70
CA PHE A 158 -10.27 13.00 21.54
C PHE A 158 -11.40 13.83 20.95
N HIS A 159 -12.58 13.26 20.79
CA HIS A 159 -13.77 14.01 20.33
C HIS A 159 -14.15 15.17 21.27
N ILE A 160 -14.03 14.96 22.58
CA ILE A 160 -14.30 16.01 23.59
C ILE A 160 -13.24 17.11 23.48
N LYS A 161 -11.95 16.73 23.48
CA LYS A 161 -10.82 17.66 23.37
C LYS A 161 -10.92 18.51 22.10
N VAL A 162 -11.18 17.85 20.96
CA VAL A 162 -11.38 18.52 19.67
C VAL A 162 -12.54 19.52 19.72
N ASN A 163 -13.66 19.16 20.33
CA ASN A 163 -14.82 20.07 20.48
C ASN A 163 -14.52 21.28 21.37
N LEU A 164 -13.70 21.10 22.41
CA LEU A 164 -13.29 22.19 23.32
C LEU A 164 -12.32 23.17 22.64
N ILE A 165 -11.37 22.64 21.85
CA ILE A 165 -10.37 23.46 21.16
C ILE A 165 -10.99 24.18 19.96
N LEU A 166 -11.87 23.50 19.23
CA LEU A 166 -12.44 23.97 17.97
C LEU A 166 -13.80 24.66 18.19
N LYS A 167 -13.79 25.85 18.80
CA LYS A 167 -15.00 26.68 18.96
C LYS A 167 -15.57 27.19 17.61
N LYS A 168 -14.80 27.18 16.51
CA LYS A 168 -15.22 27.64 15.19
C LYS A 168 -15.89 26.53 14.38
N SER A 169 -17.09 26.79 13.86
CA SER A 169 -17.87 25.90 12.99
C SER A 169 -17.08 25.37 11.78
N ASN A 170 -16.22 26.21 11.19
CA ASN A 170 -15.42 25.83 10.01
C ASN A 170 -14.44 24.68 10.29
N THR A 171 -13.79 24.64 11.44
CA THR A 171 -12.79 23.60 11.73
C THR A 171 -13.43 22.23 11.94
N LYS A 172 -14.67 22.17 12.47
CA LYS A 172 -15.44 20.92 12.54
C LYS A 172 -15.75 20.37 11.14
N LYS A 173 -16.11 21.24 10.20
CA LYS A 173 -16.34 20.84 8.79
C LYS A 173 -15.07 20.30 8.13
N ILE A 174 -13.92 20.91 8.41
CA ILE A 174 -12.62 20.46 7.88
C ILE A 174 -12.30 19.03 8.36
N ILE A 175 -12.40 18.79 9.66
CA ILE A 175 -12.11 17.45 10.25
C ILE A 175 -13.10 16.42 9.72
N SER A 176 -14.39 16.77 9.61
CA SER A 176 -15.38 15.87 9.04
C SER A 176 -15.07 15.52 7.58
N LYS A 177 -14.63 16.52 6.78
CA LYS A 177 -14.22 16.30 5.39
C LYS A 177 -13.01 15.36 5.32
N ILE A 178 -11.95 15.64 6.10
CA ILE A 178 -10.76 14.77 6.17
C ILE A 178 -11.17 13.33 6.49
N ASN A 179 -11.97 13.14 7.54
CA ASN A 179 -12.40 11.80 7.94
C ASN A 179 -13.19 11.09 6.83
N ASN A 180 -14.12 11.79 6.17
CA ASN A 180 -14.94 11.19 5.12
C ASN A 180 -14.12 10.83 3.88
N ASP A 181 -13.22 11.72 3.44
CA ASP A 181 -12.41 11.49 2.25
C ASP A 181 -11.41 10.35 2.47
N ILE A 182 -10.75 10.33 3.65
CA ILE A 182 -9.81 9.24 4.00
C ILE A 182 -10.57 7.92 4.21
N TYR A 183 -11.73 7.96 4.87
CA TYR A 183 -12.59 6.79 5.05
C TYR A 183 -12.99 6.19 3.71
N SER A 184 -13.50 7.01 2.78
CA SER A 184 -13.90 6.56 1.44
C SER A 184 -12.73 5.99 0.66
N TYR A 185 -11.57 6.64 0.73
CA TYR A 185 -10.35 6.17 0.11
C TYR A 185 -9.97 4.76 0.60
N PHE A 186 -9.82 4.57 1.92
CA PHE A 186 -9.39 3.28 2.46
C PHE A 186 -10.41 2.17 2.21
N ARG A 187 -11.71 2.48 2.29
CA ARG A 187 -12.77 1.52 1.98
C ARG A 187 -12.66 0.99 0.56
N ILE A 188 -12.56 1.89 -0.41
CA ILE A 188 -12.47 1.53 -1.83
C ILE A 188 -11.14 0.83 -2.09
N LYS A 189 -10.04 1.37 -1.56
CA LYS A 189 -8.71 0.82 -1.77
C LYS A 189 -8.56 -0.58 -1.17
N THR A 190 -9.11 -0.84 0.01
CA THR A 190 -9.11 -2.19 0.59
C THR A 190 -9.90 -3.17 -0.27
N LEU A 191 -11.09 -2.77 -0.76
CA LEU A 191 -11.90 -3.61 -1.63
C LEU A 191 -11.17 -3.93 -2.95
N THR A 192 -10.66 -2.91 -3.63
CA THR A 192 -9.94 -3.11 -4.90
C THR A 192 -8.65 -3.89 -4.71
N SER A 193 -7.93 -3.69 -3.60
CA SER A 193 -6.74 -4.49 -3.27
C SER A 193 -7.06 -5.96 -3.01
N LEU A 194 -8.17 -6.26 -2.32
CA LEU A 194 -8.65 -7.63 -2.13
C LEU A 194 -8.98 -8.29 -3.48
N LEU A 195 -9.67 -7.57 -4.36
CA LEU A 195 -9.98 -8.06 -5.70
C LEU A 195 -8.72 -8.28 -6.54
N THR A 196 -7.74 -7.36 -6.47
CA THR A 196 -6.45 -7.49 -7.16
C THR A 196 -5.68 -8.70 -6.64
N GLY A 197 -5.55 -8.86 -5.32
CA GLY A 197 -4.87 -10.02 -4.73
C GLY A 197 -5.57 -11.34 -5.10
N PHE A 198 -6.89 -11.39 -5.01
CA PHE A 198 -7.65 -12.58 -5.36
C PHE A 198 -7.56 -12.94 -6.85
N SER A 199 -7.68 -11.97 -7.74
CA SER A 199 -7.51 -12.19 -9.19
C SER A 199 -6.09 -12.64 -9.55
N THR A 200 -5.07 -12.02 -8.94
CA THR A 200 -3.67 -12.45 -9.09
C THR A 200 -3.48 -13.89 -8.63
N PHE A 201 -4.05 -14.27 -7.47
CA PHE A 201 -4.00 -15.65 -6.99
C PHE A 201 -4.60 -16.62 -8.01
N LEU A 202 -5.83 -16.36 -8.49
CA LEU A 202 -6.51 -17.23 -9.42
C LEU A 202 -5.74 -17.38 -10.74
N ILE A 203 -5.26 -16.30 -11.30
CA ILE A 203 -4.48 -16.29 -12.55
C ILE A 203 -3.23 -17.15 -12.39
N LEU A 204 -2.42 -16.87 -11.37
CA LEU A 204 -1.17 -17.57 -11.15
C LEU A 204 -1.35 -19.04 -10.73
N PHE A 205 -2.41 -19.33 -9.98
CA PHE A 205 -2.77 -20.72 -9.60
C PHE A 205 -3.15 -21.56 -10.83
N ILE A 206 -3.95 -20.99 -11.75
CA ILE A 206 -4.35 -21.67 -13.00
C ILE A 206 -3.13 -21.91 -13.90
N ILE A 207 -2.19 -20.97 -13.96
CA ILE A 207 -0.96 -21.10 -14.74
C ILE A 207 0.01 -22.13 -14.11
N GLY A 208 -0.15 -22.44 -12.82
CA GLY A 208 0.74 -23.34 -12.08
C GLY A 208 2.00 -22.66 -11.54
N ASN A 209 1.94 -21.35 -11.25
CA ASN A 209 3.05 -20.61 -10.65
C ASN A 209 3.26 -21.02 -9.19
N ASP A 210 4.48 -21.42 -8.81
CA ASP A 210 4.83 -21.90 -7.47
C ASP A 210 4.68 -20.85 -6.36
N LEU A 211 4.74 -19.57 -6.71
CA LEU A 211 4.58 -18.44 -5.80
C LEU A 211 3.22 -17.72 -5.95
N SER A 212 2.19 -18.43 -6.45
CA SER A 212 0.87 -17.84 -6.73
C SER A 212 0.29 -17.09 -5.55
N LEU A 213 0.35 -17.66 -4.35
CA LEU A 213 -0.17 -17.04 -3.12
C LEU A 213 0.73 -15.90 -2.63
N THR A 214 2.04 -16.06 -2.72
CA THR A 214 3.01 -15.02 -2.36
C THR A 214 2.80 -13.76 -3.21
N PHE A 215 2.69 -13.91 -4.53
CA PHE A 215 2.45 -12.78 -5.41
C PHE A 215 1.04 -12.19 -5.25
N ALA A 216 0.05 -12.99 -4.90
CA ALA A 216 -1.30 -12.50 -4.56
C ALA A 216 -1.28 -11.59 -3.32
N ILE A 217 -0.57 -11.99 -2.27
CA ILE A 217 -0.40 -11.18 -1.05
C ILE A 217 0.39 -9.91 -1.38
N PHE A 218 1.44 -10.00 -2.18
CA PHE A 218 2.19 -8.82 -2.62
C PHE A 218 1.32 -7.88 -3.46
N ALA A 219 0.55 -8.41 -4.41
CA ALA A 219 -0.37 -7.62 -5.22
C ALA A 219 -1.41 -6.89 -4.36
N PHE A 220 -1.94 -7.54 -3.31
CA PHE A 220 -2.83 -6.91 -2.34
C PHE A 220 -2.18 -5.69 -1.66
N PHE A 221 -0.98 -5.86 -1.10
CA PHE A 221 -0.30 -4.77 -0.39
C PHE A 221 0.26 -3.71 -1.35
N LEU A 222 0.86 -4.11 -2.46
CA LEU A 222 1.40 -3.18 -3.46
C LEU A 222 0.32 -2.32 -4.10
N ASN A 223 -0.90 -2.84 -4.26
CA ASN A 223 -2.01 -2.07 -4.83
C ASN A 223 -2.32 -0.79 -4.05
N PHE A 224 -1.96 -0.68 -2.77
CA PHE A 224 -2.09 0.59 -2.03
C PHE A 224 -1.12 1.67 -2.51
N ILE A 225 -0.02 1.32 -3.18
CA ILE A 225 0.96 2.26 -3.72
C ILE A 225 0.58 2.61 -5.16
N PRO A 226 0.16 3.86 -5.45
CA PRO A 226 -0.28 4.24 -6.79
C PRO A 226 0.83 4.04 -7.84
N TYR A 227 0.45 3.61 -9.03
CA TYR A 227 1.29 3.38 -10.21
C TYR A 227 2.40 2.33 -10.00
N ILE A 228 3.29 2.52 -9.03
CA ILE A 228 4.42 1.63 -8.75
C ILE A 228 3.91 0.25 -8.31
N GLY A 229 2.87 0.22 -7.49
CA GLY A 229 2.33 -1.03 -6.95
C GLY A 229 1.76 -1.94 -8.03
N SER A 230 0.94 -1.42 -8.92
CA SER A 230 0.36 -2.16 -10.04
C SER A 230 1.43 -2.66 -11.01
N LEU A 231 2.46 -1.84 -11.29
CA LEU A 231 3.58 -2.21 -12.14
C LEU A 231 4.36 -3.41 -11.55
N LEU A 232 4.74 -3.33 -10.28
CA LEU A 232 5.48 -4.39 -9.60
C LEU A 232 4.64 -5.67 -9.43
N ALA A 233 3.32 -5.53 -9.21
CA ALA A 233 2.40 -6.66 -9.11
C ALA A 233 2.25 -7.45 -10.43
N VAL A 234 2.65 -6.88 -11.57
CA VAL A 234 2.71 -7.57 -12.87
C VAL A 234 4.12 -8.06 -13.15
N ILE A 235 5.14 -7.19 -12.99
CA ILE A 235 6.52 -7.51 -13.39
C ILE A 235 7.08 -8.69 -12.60
N PHE A 236 6.92 -8.72 -11.27
CA PHE A 236 7.54 -9.77 -10.45
C PHE A 236 6.98 -11.18 -10.76
N PRO A 237 5.65 -11.40 -10.83
CA PRO A 237 5.14 -12.72 -11.19
C PRO A 237 5.52 -13.13 -12.61
N THR A 238 5.53 -12.19 -13.56
CA THR A 238 5.92 -12.47 -14.95
C THR A 238 7.38 -12.89 -15.04
N PHE A 239 8.28 -12.18 -14.36
CA PHE A 239 9.69 -12.52 -14.32
C PHE A 239 9.93 -13.88 -13.66
N PHE A 240 9.26 -14.17 -12.55
CA PHE A 240 9.35 -15.47 -11.89
C PHE A 240 8.78 -16.59 -12.77
N SER A 241 7.68 -16.36 -13.50
CA SER A 241 7.15 -17.34 -14.47
C SER A 241 8.16 -17.65 -15.57
N ALA A 242 8.95 -16.68 -16.04
CA ALA A 242 10.01 -16.92 -17.02
C ALA A 242 11.09 -17.86 -16.45
N ILE A 243 11.49 -17.66 -15.20
CA ILE A 243 12.47 -18.52 -14.52
C ILE A 243 11.91 -19.92 -14.27
N GLN A 244 10.65 -20.03 -13.85
CA GLN A 244 10.03 -21.31 -13.48
C GLN A 244 9.79 -22.20 -14.69
N PHE A 245 9.23 -21.67 -15.77
CA PHE A 245 8.75 -22.48 -16.90
C PHE A 245 9.75 -22.62 -18.04
N MET A 246 10.79 -21.78 -18.11
CA MET A 246 11.84 -21.83 -19.12
C MET A 246 11.34 -21.81 -20.57
N ASN A 247 10.19 -21.19 -20.81
CA ASN A 247 9.58 -20.99 -22.12
C ASN A 247 9.00 -19.57 -22.22
N LEU A 248 8.41 -19.19 -23.35
CA LEU A 248 7.84 -17.86 -23.57
C LEU A 248 6.32 -17.81 -23.38
N SER A 249 5.63 -18.95 -23.42
CA SER A 249 4.16 -18.98 -23.39
C SER A 249 3.60 -18.54 -22.04
N GLU A 250 4.04 -19.18 -20.95
CA GLU A 250 3.54 -18.92 -19.60
C GLU A 250 3.86 -17.51 -19.09
N PRO A 251 5.08 -16.97 -19.26
CA PRO A 251 5.36 -15.57 -18.95
C PRO A 251 4.49 -14.58 -19.73
N LEU A 252 4.26 -14.82 -21.04
CA LEU A 252 3.40 -13.97 -21.86
C LEU A 252 1.93 -14.04 -21.42
N ILE A 253 1.43 -15.24 -21.11
CA ILE A 253 0.08 -15.43 -20.56
C ILE A 253 -0.02 -14.73 -19.19
N THR A 254 0.97 -14.89 -18.31
CA THR A 254 1.03 -14.23 -17.01
C THR A 254 0.99 -12.72 -17.17
N PHE A 255 1.85 -12.16 -18.02
CA PHE A 255 1.93 -10.73 -18.27
C PHE A 255 0.60 -10.16 -18.79
N THR A 256 0.04 -10.76 -19.83
CA THR A 256 -1.17 -10.27 -20.48
C THR A 256 -2.40 -10.38 -19.57
N THR A 257 -2.57 -11.49 -18.87
CA THR A 257 -3.71 -11.69 -17.97
C THR A 257 -3.64 -10.81 -16.73
N LEU A 258 -2.45 -10.61 -16.15
CA LEU A 258 -2.25 -9.72 -15.01
C LEU A 258 -2.44 -8.25 -15.42
N ILE A 259 -1.95 -7.80 -16.59
CA ILE A 259 -2.21 -6.44 -17.08
C ILE A 259 -3.71 -6.23 -17.29
N LEU A 260 -4.41 -7.17 -17.93
CA LEU A 260 -5.86 -7.07 -18.10
C LEU A 260 -6.59 -6.95 -16.76
N SER A 261 -6.19 -7.77 -15.78
CA SER A 261 -6.73 -7.68 -14.42
C SER A 261 -6.48 -6.31 -13.78
N GLN A 262 -5.27 -5.75 -13.90
CA GLN A 262 -4.92 -4.43 -13.38
C GLN A 262 -5.71 -3.29 -14.08
N ILE A 263 -5.92 -3.38 -15.37
CA ILE A 263 -6.75 -2.40 -16.12
C ILE A 263 -8.20 -2.47 -15.63
N LEU A 264 -8.77 -3.67 -15.52
CA LEU A 264 -10.16 -3.85 -15.09
C LEU A 264 -10.39 -3.40 -13.64
N ILE A 265 -9.51 -3.78 -12.72
CA ILE A 265 -9.68 -3.47 -11.30
C ILE A 265 -9.17 -2.07 -10.98
N GLY A 266 -7.93 -1.74 -11.36
CA GLY A 266 -7.27 -0.49 -10.98
C GLY A 266 -7.78 0.71 -11.77
N ASN A 267 -7.82 0.61 -13.11
CA ASN A 267 -8.19 1.77 -13.92
C ASN A 267 -9.70 1.93 -14.07
N PHE A 268 -10.46 0.85 -14.19
CA PHE A 268 -11.90 0.93 -14.42
C PHE A 268 -12.70 0.88 -13.11
N LEU A 269 -12.57 -0.18 -12.31
CA LEU A 269 -13.38 -0.37 -11.12
C LEU A 269 -13.02 0.63 -10.02
N GLU A 270 -11.73 0.79 -9.72
CA GLU A 270 -11.25 1.71 -8.68
C GLU A 270 -11.63 3.15 -9.00
N THR A 271 -11.39 3.60 -10.22
CA THR A 271 -11.74 4.96 -10.69
C THR A 271 -13.24 5.19 -10.62
N LYS A 272 -14.07 4.20 -11.03
CA LYS A 272 -15.52 4.29 -10.95
C LYS A 272 -16.03 4.38 -9.51
N LEU A 273 -15.43 3.62 -8.59
CA LEU A 273 -15.81 3.62 -7.17
C LEU A 273 -15.33 4.88 -6.45
N MET A 274 -14.12 5.36 -6.74
CA MET A 274 -13.57 6.59 -6.16
C MET A 274 -14.30 7.84 -6.65
N GLY A 275 -14.79 7.85 -7.88
CA GLY A 275 -15.50 8.98 -8.46
C GLY A 275 -14.71 10.29 -8.34
N LYS A 276 -15.35 11.34 -7.78
CA LYS A 276 -14.73 12.67 -7.60
C LYS A 276 -14.09 12.86 -6.20
N THR A 277 -13.89 11.78 -5.43
CA THR A 277 -13.49 11.89 -4.02
C THR A 277 -12.08 12.42 -3.81
N LEU A 278 -11.17 12.15 -4.74
CA LEU A 278 -9.78 12.60 -4.61
C LEU A 278 -9.44 13.55 -5.76
N ASN A 279 -9.47 14.85 -5.46
CA ASN A 279 -9.05 15.89 -6.41
C ASN A 279 -7.55 16.16 -6.20
N ILE A 280 -6.69 15.23 -6.66
CA ILE A 280 -5.23 15.28 -6.51
C ILE A 280 -4.59 15.27 -7.90
N SER A 281 -3.66 16.19 -8.16
CA SER A 281 -2.85 16.16 -9.38
C SER A 281 -1.99 14.89 -9.43
N PRO A 282 -2.03 14.10 -10.54
CA PRO A 282 -1.19 12.92 -10.71
C PRO A 282 0.31 13.23 -10.53
N LEU A 283 0.77 14.38 -11.04
CA LEU A 283 2.16 14.80 -10.89
C LEU A 283 2.50 15.09 -9.43
N ALA A 284 1.62 15.80 -8.71
CA ALA A 284 1.82 16.08 -7.28
C ALA A 284 1.88 14.77 -6.48
N LEU A 285 1.03 13.80 -6.82
CA LEU A 285 1.03 12.49 -6.18
C LEU A 285 2.34 11.73 -6.43
N LEU A 286 2.86 11.71 -7.66
CA LEU A 286 4.15 11.07 -7.98
C LEU A 286 5.32 11.70 -7.24
N ILE A 287 5.38 13.04 -7.18
CA ILE A 287 6.43 13.76 -6.44
C ILE A 287 6.33 13.43 -4.95
N PHE A 288 5.12 13.49 -4.38
CA PHE A 288 4.92 13.22 -2.96
C PHE A 288 5.19 11.76 -2.59
N LEU A 289 4.83 10.82 -3.46
CA LEU A 289 5.13 9.41 -3.34
C LEU A 289 6.65 9.16 -3.34
N SER A 290 7.40 9.80 -4.24
CA SER A 290 8.87 9.71 -4.31
C SER A 290 9.52 10.28 -3.05
N LEU A 291 9.02 11.41 -2.56
CA LEU A 291 9.49 12.05 -1.34
C LEU A 291 9.23 11.15 -0.11
N MET A 292 8.02 10.64 0.04
CA MET A 292 7.66 9.74 1.13
C MET A 292 8.40 8.41 1.05
N GLY A 293 8.63 7.91 -0.17
CA GLY A 293 9.45 6.73 -0.41
C GLY A 293 10.89 6.92 0.06
N LYS A 294 11.49 8.10 -0.16
CA LYS A 294 12.82 8.45 0.34
C LYS A 294 12.86 8.58 1.87
N LEU A 295 11.84 9.17 2.47
CA LEU A 295 11.78 9.41 3.91
C LEU A 295 11.52 8.12 4.71
N TRP A 296 10.52 7.33 4.30
CA TRP A 296 9.98 6.21 5.08
C TRP A 296 9.91 4.88 4.30
N GLY A 297 10.54 4.80 3.11
CA GLY A 297 10.54 3.59 2.28
C GLY A 297 9.14 3.20 1.77
N ILE A 298 8.91 1.91 1.61
CA ILE A 298 7.65 1.34 1.09
C ILE A 298 6.44 1.79 1.93
N VAL A 299 6.59 1.87 3.25
CA VAL A 299 5.52 2.32 4.14
C VAL A 299 5.18 3.80 3.90
N GLY A 300 6.19 4.63 3.61
CA GLY A 300 5.97 6.02 3.22
C GLY A 300 5.20 6.14 1.90
N MET A 301 5.51 5.30 0.93
CA MET A 301 4.76 5.24 -0.34
C MET A 301 3.30 4.84 -0.11
N PHE A 302 3.05 3.85 0.74
CA PHE A 302 1.71 3.42 1.15
C PHE A 302 0.90 4.57 1.78
N LEU A 303 1.54 5.36 2.64
CA LEU A 303 0.92 6.48 3.35
C LEU A 303 0.81 7.76 2.51
N SER A 304 1.39 7.79 1.31
CA SER A 304 1.50 9.01 0.50
C SER A 304 0.15 9.62 0.13
N VAL A 305 -0.81 8.83 -0.33
CA VAL A 305 -2.13 9.34 -0.75
C VAL A 305 -2.89 9.96 0.42
N PRO A 306 -3.13 9.28 1.55
CA PRO A 306 -3.88 9.86 2.65
C PRO A 306 -3.18 11.07 3.27
N LEU A 307 -1.85 11.08 3.34
CA LEU A 307 -1.11 12.24 3.84
C LEU A 307 -1.21 13.43 2.89
N LEU A 308 -1.17 13.20 1.58
CA LEU A 308 -1.35 14.27 0.59
C LEU A 308 -2.77 14.83 0.61
N VAL A 309 -3.79 13.98 0.77
CA VAL A 309 -5.20 14.44 0.96
C VAL A 309 -5.31 15.36 2.18
N ILE A 310 -4.78 14.94 3.32
CA ILE A 310 -4.77 15.76 4.54
C ILE A 310 -4.05 17.09 4.27
N LEU A 311 -2.88 17.04 3.65
CA LEU A 311 -2.09 18.23 3.33
C LEU A 311 -2.87 19.21 2.46
N ILE A 312 -3.49 18.76 1.38
CA ILE A 312 -4.30 19.60 0.48
C ILE A 312 -5.46 20.23 1.23
N ILE A 313 -6.19 19.45 2.03
CA ILE A 313 -7.34 19.97 2.80
C ILE A 313 -6.89 21.03 3.81
N VAL A 314 -5.79 20.79 4.52
CA VAL A 314 -5.25 21.76 5.50
C VAL A 314 -4.78 23.02 4.78
N LEU A 315 -4.00 22.91 3.72
CA LEU A 315 -3.49 24.05 2.95
C LEU A 315 -4.62 24.88 2.33
N ASN A 316 -5.70 24.25 1.89
CA ASN A 316 -6.86 24.98 1.33
C ASN A 316 -7.61 25.83 2.35
N ASN A 317 -7.54 25.47 3.62
CA ASN A 317 -8.25 26.19 4.68
C ASN A 317 -7.43 27.33 5.33
N VAL A 318 -6.19 27.53 4.88
CA VAL A 318 -5.29 28.62 5.30
C VAL A 318 -5.12 29.58 4.14
N LYS A 319 -5.48 30.85 4.30
CA LYS A 319 -5.50 31.86 3.22
C LYS A 319 -4.15 31.99 2.49
N GLU A 320 -3.05 31.96 3.23
CA GLU A 320 -1.70 32.11 2.73
C GLU A 320 -1.23 30.94 1.86
N THR A 321 -1.74 29.73 2.13
CA THR A 321 -1.34 28.49 1.47
C THR A 321 -2.37 27.94 0.48
N LYS A 322 -3.54 28.59 0.34
CA LYS A 322 -4.61 28.17 -0.59
C LYS A 322 -4.10 28.01 -2.03
N LYS A 323 -3.20 28.87 -2.50
CA LYS A 323 -2.60 28.77 -3.84
C LYS A 323 -1.83 27.47 -4.03
N ILE A 324 -1.14 27.00 -3.01
CA ILE A 324 -0.40 25.72 -3.05
C ILE A 324 -1.39 24.54 -3.13
N ALA A 325 -2.48 24.58 -2.37
CA ALA A 325 -3.52 23.56 -2.43
C ALA A 325 -4.15 23.45 -3.84
N ILE A 326 -4.42 24.60 -4.49
CA ILE A 326 -4.93 24.65 -5.86
C ILE A 326 -3.94 24.00 -6.84
N PHE A 327 -2.64 24.29 -6.70
CA PHE A 327 -1.60 23.72 -7.55
C PHE A 327 -1.45 22.19 -7.37
N LEU A 328 -1.66 21.69 -6.16
CA LEU A 328 -1.60 20.25 -5.85
C LEU A 328 -2.87 19.50 -6.26
N SER A 329 -3.97 20.20 -6.56
CA SER A 329 -5.22 19.61 -7.00
C SER A 329 -5.25 19.37 -8.51
N GLU A 330 -6.09 18.43 -8.98
CA GLU A 330 -6.27 18.11 -10.40
C GLU A 330 -7.06 19.21 -11.16
N LYS A 331 -8.19 19.64 -10.55
CA LYS A 331 -9.15 20.55 -11.22
C LYS A 331 -9.28 21.92 -10.54
N GLY A 332 -8.35 22.20 -9.61
CA GLY A 332 -8.50 23.36 -8.74
C GLY A 332 -9.45 23.07 -7.56
N ILE A 333 -9.54 24.04 -6.64
CA ILE A 333 -10.38 23.94 -5.44
C ILE A 333 -11.14 25.25 -5.35
N ASP A 334 -12.46 25.20 -5.36
CA ASP A 334 -13.37 26.35 -5.16
C ASP A 334 -13.31 26.90 -3.75
#